data_8f6984b2a274c718f7a9760a8062a9df
#
_entry.id   8f6984b2a274c718f7a9760a8062a9df
#
_cell.length_a   1.000
_cell.length_b   1.000
_cell.length_c   1.000
_cell.angle_alpha   90.00
_cell.angle_beta   90.00
_cell.angle_gamma   90.00
#
_symmetry.space_group_name_H-M   'P 1'
#
loop_
_entity.id
_entity.type
_entity.pdbx_description
1 polymer ?
#
loop_
_entity_poly.entity_id
_entity_poly.type
_entity_poly.pdbx_seq_one_letter_code
_entity_poly.pdbx_strand_id
1 'polypeptide(L)'
;AIPQLGGFSINREGVDRTALEFAINVLATAERPLVIFPEGSVSRSNDYLQPFLGGTGFIARSAARRRKKRNVNSKVVIHPIAFRYQFIGDFEEAAEYSLALLESHLDVPIKAGLPLLERIRYVASGLLAQREKAYLGHVQTGEYYDRITKLAQNILETQEQKWKGEIQQGDFVARAKALRPL
;
A
#
# COMPACT_ATOMS: atom_id res chain seq x y z
N ALA A 1 10.22 13.06 14.41
CA ALA A 1 8.84 13.58 14.39
C ALA A 1 7.81 12.53 14.81
N ILE A 2 7.76 11.30 14.22
CA ILE A 2 6.76 10.27 14.58
C ILE A 2 6.85 9.82 16.05
N PRO A 3 8.03 9.53 16.63
CA PRO A 3 8.14 9.17 18.06
C PRO A 3 7.65 10.26 19.00
N GLN A 4 7.82 11.53 18.67
CA GLN A 4 7.35 12.66 19.47
C GLN A 4 5.80 12.75 19.52
N LEU A 5 5.13 12.21 18.51
CA LEU A 5 3.67 12.07 18.46
C LEU A 5 3.16 10.77 19.09
N GLY A 6 4.04 9.99 19.73
CA GLY A 6 3.70 8.71 20.34
C GLY A 6 3.70 7.52 19.39
N GLY A 7 4.11 7.71 18.15
CA GLY A 7 4.25 6.62 17.17
C GLY A 7 5.54 5.83 17.40
N PHE A 8 5.54 4.56 17.03
CA PHE A 8 6.73 3.72 17.00
C PHE A 8 6.80 2.95 15.68
N SER A 9 8.02 2.64 15.27
CA SER A 9 8.27 1.91 14.03
C SER A 9 8.03 0.42 14.22
N ILE A 10 7.55 -0.24 13.17
CA ILE A 10 7.41 -1.69 13.10
C ILE A 10 8.18 -2.18 11.90
N ASN A 11 9.07 -3.15 12.10
CA ASN A 11 9.67 -3.86 10.98
C ASN A 11 8.59 -4.76 10.33
N ARG A 12 8.36 -4.55 9.04
CA ARG A 12 7.35 -5.30 8.26
C ARG A 12 7.89 -6.60 7.67
N GLU A 13 9.18 -6.79 7.73
CA GLU A 13 9.89 -7.96 7.23
C GLU A 13 10.04 -8.99 8.35
N GLY A 14 8.95 -9.72 8.62
CA GLY A 14 8.90 -10.75 9.67
C GLY A 14 8.20 -10.32 10.95
N VAL A 15 8.47 -11.02 12.04
CA VAL A 15 7.86 -10.76 13.35
C VAL A 15 8.75 -9.82 14.16
N ASP A 16 8.36 -8.56 14.26
CA ASP A 16 9.01 -7.58 15.14
C ASP A 16 8.61 -7.80 16.60
N ARG A 17 9.39 -8.63 17.29
CA ARG A 17 9.13 -8.97 18.70
C ARG A 17 9.22 -7.75 19.61
N THR A 18 10.12 -6.82 19.33
CA THR A 18 10.32 -5.60 20.12
C THR A 18 9.12 -4.68 20.03
N ALA A 19 8.62 -4.41 18.82
CA ALA A 19 7.43 -3.62 18.60
C ALA A 19 6.17 -4.27 19.19
N LEU A 20 6.03 -5.60 19.05
CA LEU A 20 4.93 -6.35 19.68
C LEU A 20 4.95 -6.26 21.20
N GLU A 21 6.12 -6.46 21.82
CA GLU A 21 6.27 -6.39 23.27
C GLU A 21 5.99 -4.97 23.79
N PHE A 22 6.44 -3.96 23.08
CA PHE A 22 6.13 -2.56 23.39
C PHE A 22 4.60 -2.30 23.32
N ALA A 23 3.93 -2.72 22.24
CA ALA A 23 2.48 -2.56 22.08
C ALA A 23 1.69 -3.28 23.18
N ILE A 24 2.08 -4.50 23.52
CA ILE A 24 1.49 -5.28 24.62
C ILE A 24 1.67 -4.56 25.94
N ASN A 25 2.85 -3.99 26.20
CA ASN A 25 3.14 -3.29 27.45
C ASN A 25 2.31 -2.00 27.60
N VAL A 26 2.21 -1.18 26.53
CA VAL A 26 1.35 0.02 26.52
C VAL A 26 -0.07 -0.28 26.94
N LEU A 27 -0.67 -1.37 26.42
CA LEU A 27 -2.01 -1.79 26.82
C LEU A 27 -2.07 -2.44 28.20
N ALA A 28 -1.00 -3.12 28.61
CA ALA A 28 -0.95 -3.79 29.90
C ALA A 28 -0.81 -2.78 31.07
N THR A 29 -0.12 -1.66 30.87
CA THR A 29 0.04 -0.58 31.84
C THR A 29 -1.09 0.44 31.79
N ALA A 30 -1.86 0.45 30.70
CA ALA A 30 -2.98 1.39 30.46
C ALA A 30 -2.57 2.88 30.53
N GLU A 31 -1.32 3.18 30.19
CA GLU A 31 -0.83 4.55 30.16
C GLU A 31 -1.52 5.40 29.09
N ARG A 32 -1.86 4.77 27.97
CA ARG A 32 -2.47 5.42 26.80
C ARG A 32 -3.19 4.42 25.89
N PRO A 33 -4.15 4.89 25.08
CA PRO A 33 -4.73 4.04 24.04
C PRO A 33 -3.68 3.72 22.97
N LEU A 34 -3.87 2.58 22.30
CA LEU A 34 -3.06 2.15 21.17
C LEU A 34 -3.92 2.15 19.90
N VAL A 35 -3.52 2.89 18.89
CA VAL A 35 -4.15 2.90 17.56
C VAL A 35 -3.41 1.94 16.66
N ILE A 36 -4.14 1.02 16.03
CA ILE A 36 -3.57 0.04 15.09
C ILE A 36 -4.41 0.06 13.81
N PHE A 37 -3.73 0.04 12.67
CA PHE A 37 -4.34 -0.16 11.35
C PHE A 37 -4.19 -1.64 10.98
N PRO A 38 -5.22 -2.46 11.19
CA PRO A 38 -5.10 -3.92 11.16
C PRO A 38 -4.92 -4.49 9.74
N GLU A 39 -5.21 -3.73 8.70
CA GLU A 39 -5.00 -4.13 7.31
C GLU A 39 -3.51 -4.22 6.93
N GLY A 40 -2.62 -3.56 7.66
CA GLY A 40 -1.17 -3.59 7.44
C GLY A 40 -0.71 -2.95 6.13
N SER A 41 -1.62 -2.46 5.32
CA SER A 41 -1.36 -1.77 4.06
C SER A 41 -2.28 -0.58 3.89
N VAL A 42 -1.84 0.41 3.11
CA VAL A 42 -2.69 1.53 2.73
C VAL A 42 -3.49 1.13 1.50
N SER A 43 -4.80 1.08 1.63
CA SER A 43 -5.72 0.93 0.51
C SER A 43 -6.09 2.30 -0.05
N ARG A 44 -6.27 2.37 -1.38
CA ARG A 44 -6.86 3.52 -2.05
C ARG A 44 -8.36 3.32 -2.32
N SER A 45 -8.90 2.20 -1.89
CA SER A 45 -10.32 1.89 -1.96
C SER A 45 -11.01 2.33 -0.67
N ASN A 46 -12.11 3.07 -0.79
CA ASN A 46 -12.83 3.64 0.34
C ASN A 46 -13.91 2.69 0.90
N ASP A 47 -14.44 1.81 0.06
CA ASP A 47 -15.59 0.96 0.37
C ASP A 47 -15.23 -0.54 0.46
N TYR A 48 -13.94 -0.86 0.52
CA TYR A 48 -13.45 -2.23 0.62
C TYR A 48 -12.45 -2.37 1.75
N LEU A 49 -12.79 -3.26 2.72
CA LEU A 49 -11.88 -3.62 3.81
C LEU A 49 -10.96 -4.76 3.37
N GLN A 50 -9.66 -4.57 3.56
CA GLN A 50 -8.69 -5.65 3.38
C GLN A 50 -8.76 -6.65 4.54
N PRO A 51 -8.35 -7.90 4.36
CA PRO A 51 -8.25 -8.86 5.44
C PRO A 51 -7.38 -8.34 6.59
N PHE A 52 -7.87 -8.46 7.82
CA PHE A 52 -7.13 -8.00 8.99
C PHE A 52 -6.01 -8.96 9.36
N LEU A 53 -4.84 -8.41 9.63
CA LEU A 53 -3.73 -9.16 10.16
C LEU A 53 -4.01 -9.58 11.62
N GLY A 54 -3.64 -10.80 11.98
CA GLY A 54 -3.87 -11.36 13.31
C GLY A 54 -3.16 -10.64 14.47
N GLY A 55 -2.25 -9.72 14.18
CA GLY A 55 -1.44 -8.99 15.16
C GLY A 55 -2.26 -8.22 16.18
N THR A 56 -3.32 -7.54 15.76
CA THR A 56 -4.18 -6.76 16.67
C THR A 56 -4.83 -7.64 17.74
N GLY A 57 -5.40 -8.78 17.34
CA GLY A 57 -5.99 -9.74 18.27
C GLY A 57 -4.96 -10.39 19.19
N PHE A 58 -3.75 -10.64 18.69
CA PHE A 58 -2.65 -11.17 19.48
C PHE A 58 -2.22 -10.16 20.56
N ILE A 59 -2.00 -8.90 20.22
CA ILE A 59 -1.60 -7.83 21.14
C ILE A 59 -2.65 -7.67 22.25
N ALA A 60 -3.93 -7.52 21.88
CA ALA A 60 -5.01 -7.32 22.83
C ALA A 60 -5.14 -8.50 23.82
N ARG A 61 -5.09 -9.75 23.31
CA ARG A 61 -5.17 -10.96 24.13
C ARG A 61 -3.97 -11.12 25.06
N SER A 62 -2.77 -10.80 24.59
CA SER A 62 -1.54 -10.88 25.38
C SER A 62 -1.53 -9.82 26.48
N ALA A 63 -1.95 -8.60 26.18
CA ALA A 63 -2.11 -7.54 27.16
C ALA A 63 -3.15 -7.91 28.24
N ALA A 64 -4.31 -8.44 27.85
CA ALA A 64 -5.34 -8.89 28.78
C ALA A 64 -4.83 -10.00 29.73
N ARG A 65 -4.07 -10.98 29.20
CA ARG A 65 -3.42 -12.01 30.02
C ARG A 65 -2.41 -11.42 31.01
N ARG A 66 -1.61 -10.44 30.57
CA ARG A 66 -0.61 -9.76 31.42
C ARG A 66 -1.27 -8.97 32.55
N ARG A 67 -2.37 -8.26 32.26
CA ARG A 67 -3.18 -7.55 33.26
C ARG A 67 -3.76 -8.51 34.29
N LYS A 68 -4.36 -9.63 33.85
CA LYS A 68 -4.90 -10.66 34.75
C LYS A 68 -3.82 -11.21 35.71
N LYS A 69 -2.59 -11.48 35.20
CA LYS A 69 -1.47 -11.94 36.04
C LYS A 69 -1.03 -10.89 37.11
N ARG A 70 -1.26 -9.60 36.82
CA ARG A 70 -0.95 -8.50 37.73
C ARG A 70 -2.11 -8.12 38.66
N ASN A 71 -3.20 -8.91 38.68
CA ASN A 71 -4.42 -8.64 39.43
C ASN A 71 -5.08 -7.29 39.12
N VAL A 72 -4.92 -6.82 37.87
CA VAL A 72 -5.56 -5.58 37.41
C VAL A 72 -6.97 -5.90 36.92
N ASN A 73 -7.99 -5.36 37.61
CA ASN A 73 -9.41 -5.65 37.35
C ASN A 73 -9.99 -5.02 36.08
N SER A 74 -9.25 -4.16 35.36
CA SER A 74 -9.74 -3.52 34.16
C SER A 74 -9.48 -4.36 32.91
N LYS A 75 -10.42 -4.33 31.98
CA LYS A 75 -10.37 -5.10 30.71
C LYS A 75 -9.59 -4.33 29.63
N VAL A 76 -9.04 -5.05 28.68
CA VAL A 76 -8.61 -4.49 27.39
C VAL A 76 -9.83 -4.44 26.48
N VAL A 77 -10.15 -3.27 25.97
CA VAL A 77 -11.31 -3.03 25.10
C VAL A 77 -10.80 -2.69 23.71
N ILE A 78 -11.43 -3.25 22.68
CA ILE A 78 -11.18 -2.91 21.27
C ILE A 78 -12.35 -2.08 20.78
N HIS A 79 -12.06 -0.89 20.28
CA HIS A 79 -13.03 -0.03 19.60
C HIS A 79 -12.76 -0.08 18.10
N PRO A 80 -13.61 -0.75 17.30
CA PRO A 80 -13.50 -0.68 15.85
C PRO A 80 -13.89 0.71 15.35
N ILE A 81 -13.02 1.31 14.56
CA ILE A 81 -13.24 2.62 13.93
C ILE A 81 -13.02 2.44 12.45
N ALA A 82 -13.98 2.83 11.62
CA ALA A 82 -13.85 2.86 10.17
C ALA A 82 -13.85 4.32 9.70
N PHE A 83 -12.92 4.66 8.83
CA PHE A 83 -12.89 5.93 8.13
C PHE A 83 -13.48 5.75 6.74
N ARG A 84 -14.39 6.61 6.38
CA ARG A 84 -14.90 6.73 5.02
C ARG A 84 -14.62 8.14 4.53
N TYR A 85 -13.83 8.24 3.48
CA TYR A 85 -13.53 9.52 2.87
C TYR A 85 -14.58 9.84 1.82
N GLN A 86 -15.07 11.06 1.83
CA GLN A 86 -15.99 11.55 0.83
C GLN A 86 -15.38 12.79 0.17
N PHE A 87 -15.30 12.79 -1.14
CA PHE A 87 -14.87 13.96 -1.86
C PHE A 87 -15.98 15.03 -1.79
N ILE A 88 -15.61 16.22 -1.38
CA ILE A 88 -16.49 17.39 -1.31
C ILE A 88 -16.02 18.38 -2.38
N GLY A 89 -16.77 18.50 -3.47
CA GLY A 89 -16.44 19.39 -4.59
C GLY A 89 -16.95 18.84 -5.91
N ASP A 90 -16.66 19.53 -6.99
CA ASP A 90 -16.92 19.06 -8.33
C ASP A 90 -15.85 18.06 -8.75
N PHE A 91 -16.23 16.79 -8.79
CA PHE A 91 -15.32 15.70 -9.15
C PHE A 91 -14.89 15.80 -10.63
N GLU A 92 -15.79 16.18 -11.52
CA GLU A 92 -15.51 16.28 -12.95
C GLU A 92 -14.49 17.38 -13.23
N GLU A 93 -14.68 18.56 -12.65
CA GLU A 93 -13.74 19.67 -12.77
C GLU A 93 -12.34 19.29 -12.21
N ALA A 94 -12.28 18.69 -11.04
CA ALA A 94 -11.02 18.25 -10.43
C ALA A 94 -10.31 17.17 -11.27
N ALA A 95 -11.06 16.24 -11.84
CA ALA A 95 -10.54 15.20 -12.71
C ALA A 95 -10.03 15.78 -14.04
N GLU A 96 -10.77 16.68 -14.66
CA GLU A 96 -10.37 17.40 -15.88
C GLU A 96 -9.03 18.12 -15.71
N TYR A 97 -8.88 18.86 -14.63
CA TYR A 97 -7.63 19.55 -14.30
C TYR A 97 -6.47 18.56 -14.14
N SER A 98 -6.69 17.48 -13.39
CA SER A 98 -5.66 16.47 -13.13
C SER A 98 -5.25 15.72 -14.40
N LEU A 99 -6.21 15.40 -15.27
CA LEU A 99 -5.93 14.74 -16.55
C LEU A 99 -5.16 15.65 -17.50
N ALA A 100 -5.53 16.93 -17.59
CA ALA A 100 -4.81 17.90 -18.41
C ALA A 100 -3.34 18.04 -17.97
N LEU A 101 -3.10 18.03 -16.66
CA LEU A 101 -1.74 18.07 -16.10
C LEU A 101 -0.95 16.78 -16.46
N LEU A 102 -1.58 15.62 -16.37
CA LEU A 102 -0.95 14.34 -16.75
C LEU A 102 -0.66 14.27 -18.25
N GLU A 103 -1.60 14.69 -19.10
CA GLU A 103 -1.41 14.78 -20.54
C GLU A 103 -0.19 15.65 -20.91
N SER A 104 -0.07 16.81 -20.27
CA SER A 104 1.07 17.70 -20.45
C SER A 104 2.40 17.06 -20.02
N HIS A 105 2.42 16.35 -18.87
CA HIS A 105 3.63 15.66 -18.40
C HIS A 105 4.03 14.46 -19.26
N LEU A 106 3.06 13.83 -19.91
CA LEU A 106 3.30 12.68 -20.78
C LEU A 106 3.62 13.08 -22.22
N ASP A 107 3.57 14.40 -22.53
CA ASP A 107 3.73 14.94 -23.88
C ASP A 107 2.76 14.28 -24.89
N VAL A 108 1.51 14.09 -24.45
CA VAL A 108 0.42 13.56 -25.28
C VAL A 108 -0.63 14.63 -25.56
N PRO A 109 -1.32 14.61 -26.72
CA PRO A 109 -2.35 15.58 -27.04
C PRO A 109 -3.47 15.61 -25.99
N ILE A 110 -3.89 16.80 -25.58
CA ILE A 110 -5.02 16.98 -24.66
C ILE A 110 -6.32 16.56 -25.33
N LYS A 111 -7.09 15.69 -24.70
CA LYS A 111 -8.35 15.13 -25.19
C LYS A 111 -9.57 15.60 -24.38
N ALA A 112 -9.67 16.92 -24.15
CA ALA A 112 -10.73 17.53 -23.36
C ALA A 112 -12.16 17.18 -23.78
N GLY A 113 -12.38 16.81 -25.05
CA GLY A 113 -13.72 16.44 -25.54
C GLY A 113 -14.11 14.96 -25.34
N LEU A 114 -13.26 14.12 -24.77
CA LEU A 114 -13.60 12.74 -24.46
C LEU A 114 -14.39 12.62 -23.15
N PRO A 115 -15.34 11.67 -23.07
CA PRO A 115 -15.92 11.30 -21.79
C PRO A 115 -14.84 10.95 -20.76
N LEU A 116 -15.03 11.33 -19.49
CA LEU A 116 -14.03 11.22 -18.44
C LEU A 116 -13.36 9.85 -18.38
N LEU A 117 -14.12 8.76 -18.42
CA LEU A 117 -13.56 7.40 -18.36
C LEU A 117 -12.67 7.07 -19.58
N GLU A 118 -13.06 7.52 -20.76
CA GLU A 118 -12.29 7.31 -21.99
C GLU A 118 -10.98 8.12 -21.95
N ARG A 119 -11.05 9.32 -21.43
CA ARG A 119 -9.89 10.16 -21.26
C ARG A 119 -8.91 9.59 -20.22
N ILE A 120 -9.42 9.04 -19.10
CA ILE A 120 -8.60 8.32 -18.12
C ILE A 120 -7.87 7.14 -18.81
N ARG A 121 -8.58 6.34 -19.62
CA ARG A 121 -7.99 5.23 -20.37
C ARG A 121 -6.94 5.69 -21.38
N TYR A 122 -7.19 6.80 -22.05
CA TYR A 122 -6.26 7.40 -22.98
C TYR A 122 -4.95 7.81 -22.28
N VAL A 123 -5.02 8.55 -21.18
CA VAL A 123 -3.86 8.96 -20.38
C VAL A 123 -3.12 7.75 -19.83
N ALA A 124 -3.83 6.76 -19.31
CA ALA A 124 -3.24 5.53 -18.79
C ALA A 124 -2.51 4.73 -19.90
N SER A 125 -3.07 4.69 -21.10
CA SER A 125 -2.44 4.06 -22.27
C SER A 125 -1.17 4.80 -22.71
N GLY A 126 -1.19 6.12 -22.68
CA GLY A 126 -0.03 6.95 -22.94
C GLY A 126 1.11 6.70 -21.95
N LEU A 127 0.77 6.65 -20.65
CA LEU A 127 1.72 6.34 -19.60
C LEU A 127 2.32 4.93 -19.78
N LEU A 128 1.49 3.94 -20.06
CA LEU A 128 1.94 2.57 -20.30
C LEU A 128 2.89 2.52 -21.51
N ALA A 129 2.51 3.14 -22.62
CA ALA A 129 3.35 3.18 -23.83
C ALA A 129 4.71 3.84 -23.59
N GLN A 130 4.73 4.94 -22.81
CA GLN A 130 5.98 5.59 -22.41
C GLN A 130 6.89 4.67 -21.59
N ARG A 131 6.31 3.91 -20.63
CA ARG A 131 7.05 2.97 -19.79
C ARG A 131 7.51 1.75 -20.59
N GLU A 132 6.69 1.22 -21.49
CA GLU A 132 7.07 0.14 -22.40
C GLU A 132 8.26 0.56 -23.28
N LYS A 133 8.21 1.76 -23.86
CA LYS A 133 9.31 2.27 -24.65
C LYS A 133 10.60 2.42 -23.84
N ALA A 134 10.50 2.88 -22.59
CA ALA A 134 11.66 3.05 -21.72
C ALA A 134 12.30 1.72 -21.29
N TYR A 135 11.49 0.70 -20.98
CA TYR A 135 11.98 -0.56 -20.42
C TYR A 135 12.08 -1.70 -21.44
N LEU A 136 11.24 -1.70 -22.47
CA LEU A 136 11.20 -2.75 -23.50
C LEU A 136 11.75 -2.29 -24.84
N GLY A 137 12.05 -0.99 -25.00
CA GLY A 137 12.54 -0.37 -26.24
C GLY A 137 11.44 -0.04 -27.26
N HIS A 138 10.23 -0.55 -27.12
CA HIS A 138 9.11 -0.33 -28.03
C HIS A 138 7.78 -0.51 -27.33
N VAL A 139 6.73 0.13 -27.90
CA VAL A 139 5.35 0.00 -27.41
C VAL A 139 4.82 -1.39 -27.76
N GLN A 140 4.19 -2.06 -26.82
CA GLN A 140 3.57 -3.37 -27.01
C GLN A 140 2.19 -3.26 -27.62
N THR A 141 1.74 -4.33 -28.28
CA THR A 141 0.38 -4.51 -28.78
C THR A 141 -0.33 -5.57 -27.95
N GLY A 142 -1.67 -5.56 -27.96
CA GLY A 142 -2.51 -6.55 -27.22
C GLY A 142 -3.28 -5.93 -26.07
N GLU A 143 -3.87 -6.80 -25.26
CA GLU A 143 -4.72 -6.44 -24.14
C GLU A 143 -3.94 -5.70 -23.05
N TYR A 144 -4.61 -4.77 -22.40
CA TYR A 144 -3.99 -3.88 -21.40
C TYR A 144 -3.33 -4.63 -20.26
N TYR A 145 -4.01 -5.66 -19.76
CA TYR A 145 -3.50 -6.49 -18.67
C TYR A 145 -2.22 -7.25 -19.04
N ASP A 146 -2.18 -7.83 -20.24
CA ASP A 146 -1.02 -8.58 -20.72
C ASP A 146 0.20 -7.67 -20.91
N ARG A 147 -0.03 -6.47 -21.42
CA ARG A 147 1.01 -5.45 -21.58
C ARG A 147 1.61 -5.03 -20.24
N ILE A 148 0.77 -4.75 -19.24
CA ILE A 148 1.23 -4.41 -17.87
C ILE A 148 2.00 -5.57 -17.26
N THR A 149 1.51 -6.79 -17.39
CA THR A 149 2.15 -8.00 -16.84
C THR A 149 3.54 -8.20 -17.45
N LYS A 150 3.65 -8.09 -18.75
CA LYS A 150 4.93 -8.21 -19.48
C LYS A 150 5.92 -7.12 -19.06
N LEU A 151 5.46 -5.88 -18.94
CA LEU A 151 6.29 -4.77 -18.49
C LEU A 151 6.78 -5.00 -17.04
N ALA A 152 5.88 -5.39 -16.14
CA ALA A 152 6.20 -5.65 -14.75
C ALA A 152 7.22 -6.80 -14.61
N GLN A 153 7.03 -7.87 -15.38
CA GLN A 153 7.97 -9.00 -15.42
C GLN A 153 9.36 -8.57 -15.89
N ASN A 154 9.45 -7.80 -16.98
CA ASN A 154 10.72 -7.30 -17.48
C ASN A 154 11.44 -6.41 -16.46
N ILE A 155 10.71 -5.50 -15.81
CA ILE A 155 11.28 -4.65 -14.76
C ILE A 155 11.84 -5.50 -13.62
N LEU A 156 11.07 -6.50 -13.16
CA LEU A 156 11.48 -7.39 -12.08
C LEU A 156 12.77 -8.14 -12.45
N GLU A 157 12.81 -8.78 -13.61
CA GLU A 157 13.97 -9.53 -14.10
C GLU A 157 15.21 -8.64 -14.26
N THR A 158 15.02 -7.42 -14.77
CA THR A 158 16.11 -6.44 -14.89
C THR A 158 16.67 -6.06 -13.52
N GLN A 159 15.81 -5.86 -12.52
CA GLN A 159 16.26 -5.53 -11.17
C GLN A 159 16.92 -6.74 -10.48
N GLU A 160 16.40 -7.94 -10.66
CA GLU A 160 17.03 -9.16 -10.14
C GLU A 160 18.43 -9.35 -10.74
N GLN A 161 18.56 -9.23 -12.05
CA GLN A 161 19.85 -9.32 -12.72
C GLN A 161 20.84 -8.28 -12.19
N LYS A 162 20.36 -7.04 -11.96
CA LYS A 162 21.20 -5.94 -11.46
C LYS A 162 21.67 -6.17 -10.02
N TRP A 163 20.79 -6.64 -9.13
CA TRP A 163 21.05 -6.67 -7.69
C TRP A 163 21.44 -8.05 -7.16
N LYS A 164 21.05 -9.13 -7.84
CA LYS A 164 21.35 -10.52 -7.46
C LYS A 164 22.25 -11.25 -8.43
N GLY A 165 22.47 -10.68 -9.61
CA GLY A 165 23.29 -11.30 -10.65
C GLY A 165 22.58 -12.37 -11.48
N GLU A 166 21.35 -12.77 -11.11
CA GLU A 166 20.56 -13.79 -11.81
C GLU A 166 19.06 -13.57 -11.62
N ILE A 167 18.26 -14.06 -12.58
CA ILE A 167 16.80 -14.06 -12.53
C ILE A 167 16.33 -15.17 -11.56
N GLN A 168 15.50 -14.80 -10.59
CA GLN A 168 15.00 -15.73 -9.58
C GLN A 168 13.81 -16.55 -10.10
N GLN A 169 13.63 -17.74 -9.53
CA GLN A 169 12.46 -18.59 -9.79
C GLN A 169 11.36 -18.35 -8.73
N GLY A 170 10.10 -18.55 -9.10
CA GLY A 170 8.98 -18.51 -8.17
C GLY A 170 7.94 -17.42 -8.46
N ASP A 171 7.08 -17.21 -7.49
CA ASP A 171 5.97 -16.26 -7.59
C ASP A 171 6.45 -14.81 -7.73
N PHE A 172 5.80 -14.04 -8.61
CA PHE A 172 6.13 -12.66 -8.90
C PHE A 172 6.18 -11.77 -7.62
N VAL A 173 5.18 -11.91 -6.74
CA VAL A 173 5.08 -11.08 -5.53
C VAL A 173 6.19 -11.43 -4.53
N ALA A 174 6.52 -12.71 -4.38
CA ALA A 174 7.60 -13.17 -3.51
C ALA A 174 8.96 -12.66 -4.03
N ARG A 175 9.20 -12.76 -5.34
CA ARG A 175 10.40 -12.24 -6.01
C ARG A 175 10.55 -10.72 -5.83
N ALA A 176 9.47 -9.97 -6.07
CA ALA A 176 9.47 -8.52 -5.89
C ALA A 176 9.72 -8.09 -4.43
N LYS A 177 9.16 -8.83 -3.46
CA LYS A 177 9.44 -8.59 -2.03
C LYS A 177 10.89 -8.84 -1.67
N ALA A 178 11.53 -9.82 -2.27
CA ALA A 178 12.93 -10.17 -2.00
C ALA A 178 13.96 -9.14 -2.52
N LEU A 179 13.51 -8.15 -3.31
CA LEU A 179 14.33 -7.02 -3.76
C LEU A 179 14.21 -5.78 -2.85
N ARG A 180 13.22 -5.73 -1.95
CA ARG A 180 12.98 -4.55 -1.09
C ARG A 180 14.10 -4.19 -0.10
N PRO A 181 14.86 -5.12 0.45
CA PRO A 181 15.92 -4.81 1.40
C PRO A 181 17.21 -4.29 0.77
N LEU A 182 17.27 -4.27 -0.55
CA LEU A 182 18.45 -3.85 -1.32
C LEU A 182 18.32 -2.41 -1.80
#